data_d571a76017e70a58007459661e415407
#
_entry.id   d571a76017e70a58007459661e415407
#
_cell.length_a   1.000
_cell.length_b   1.000
_cell.length_c   1.000
_cell.angle_alpha   90.00
_cell.angle_beta   90.00
_cell.angle_gamma   90.00
#
_symmetry.space_group_name_H-M   'P 1'
#
loop_
_entity.id
_entity.type
_entity.pdbx_description
1 polymer ?
#
loop_
_entity_poly.entity_id
_entity_poly.type
_entity_poly.pdbx_seq_one_letter_code
_entity_poly.pdbx_strand_id
1 'polypeptide(L)'
;MAGKGSEIGYRFEQIAEILDGLKQSDRYGVCLDTCHIHDAGYDLSDFDAVLDEFDRIIGLSRLHVIHLNDSRNTRGAAKDRHANIGDGMIGYETLCRIAHHPLIAHIPKILETPYIDGKAPYKEEIEHILKKAE
;
A
#
# COMPACT_ATOMS: atom_id res chain seq x y z
N MET A 1 -2.81 5.05 -6.85
CA MET A 1 -3.56 6.32 -6.58
C MET A 1 -4.85 5.98 -5.83
N ALA A 2 -5.35 6.90 -5.04
CA ALA A 2 -6.58 6.71 -4.24
C ALA A 2 -7.88 6.88 -5.05
N GLY A 3 -7.81 7.47 -6.23
CA GLY A 3 -8.97 7.77 -7.06
C GLY A 3 -9.65 9.08 -6.73
N LYS A 4 -8.92 10.01 -6.09
CA LYS A 4 -9.45 11.33 -5.74
C LYS A 4 -9.77 12.13 -7.00
N GLY A 5 -10.99 12.65 -7.10
CA GLY A 5 -11.40 13.43 -8.27
C GLY A 5 -11.29 12.62 -9.56
N SER A 6 -10.46 13.07 -10.50
CA SER A 6 -10.23 12.44 -11.80
C SER A 6 -8.92 11.67 -11.91
N GLU A 7 -8.29 11.30 -10.77
CA GLU A 7 -7.06 10.51 -10.78
C GLU A 7 -7.26 9.17 -11.49
N ILE A 8 -6.27 8.78 -12.28
CA ILE A 8 -6.17 7.43 -12.86
C ILE A 8 -5.15 6.61 -12.08
N GLY A 9 -5.15 5.28 -12.28
CA GLY A 9 -4.22 4.39 -11.56
C GLY A 9 -4.75 4.00 -10.17
N TYR A 10 -6.07 4.11 -9.94
CA TYR A 10 -6.71 3.64 -8.71
C TYR A 10 -7.19 2.17 -8.81
N ARG A 11 -7.11 1.59 -10.01
CA ARG A 11 -7.40 0.17 -10.25
C ARG A 11 -6.16 -0.51 -10.83
N PHE A 12 -5.95 -1.78 -10.49
CA PHE A 12 -4.84 -2.56 -11.02
C PHE A 12 -4.87 -2.67 -12.54
N GLU A 13 -6.07 -2.76 -13.13
CA GLU A 13 -6.26 -2.79 -14.59
C GLU A 13 -5.70 -1.54 -15.27
N GLN A 14 -5.87 -0.37 -14.64
CA GLN A 14 -5.34 0.90 -15.17
C GLN A 14 -3.82 0.91 -15.13
N ILE A 15 -3.21 0.41 -14.06
CA ILE A 15 -1.76 0.28 -13.94
C ILE A 15 -1.22 -0.69 -15.00
N ALA A 16 -1.88 -1.83 -15.19
CA ALA A 16 -1.50 -2.80 -16.22
C ALA A 16 -1.54 -2.17 -17.61
N GLU A 17 -2.59 -1.41 -17.93
CA GLU A 17 -2.72 -0.72 -19.20
C GLU A 17 -1.60 0.31 -19.43
N ILE A 18 -1.23 1.07 -18.40
CA ILE A 18 -0.11 2.02 -18.47
C ILE A 18 1.20 1.28 -18.76
N LEU A 19 1.47 0.19 -18.01
CA LEU A 19 2.70 -0.60 -18.18
C LEU A 19 2.78 -1.20 -19.59
N ASP A 20 1.68 -1.72 -20.11
CA ASP A 20 1.62 -2.31 -21.45
C ASP A 20 1.86 -1.30 -22.56
N GLY A 21 1.55 -0.02 -22.31
CA GLY A 21 1.78 1.07 -23.26
C GLY A 21 3.19 1.63 -23.25
N LEU A 22 4.03 1.24 -22.28
CA LEU A 22 5.39 1.76 -22.16
C LEU A 22 6.39 0.96 -22.99
N LYS A 23 7.29 1.67 -23.68
CA LYS A 23 8.46 1.04 -24.30
C LYS A 23 9.41 0.55 -23.21
N GLN A 24 9.99 -0.64 -23.38
CA GLN A 24 10.87 -1.24 -22.39
C GLN A 24 10.20 -1.36 -21.01
N SER A 25 9.00 -1.92 -21.00
CA SER A 25 8.17 -2.03 -19.77
C SER A 25 8.87 -2.80 -18.65
N ASP A 26 9.88 -3.63 -18.95
CA ASP A 26 10.73 -4.32 -17.98
C ASP A 26 11.55 -3.39 -17.09
N ARG A 27 11.71 -2.12 -17.48
CA ARG A 27 12.40 -1.10 -16.67
C ARG A 27 11.52 -0.44 -15.63
N TYR A 28 10.22 -0.71 -15.67
CA TYR A 28 9.23 -0.08 -14.78
C TYR A 28 8.66 -1.10 -13.83
N GLY A 29 8.48 -0.70 -12.60
CA GLY A 29 7.80 -1.50 -11.59
C GLY A 29 6.68 -0.71 -10.95
N VAL A 30 6.01 -1.35 -9.99
CA VAL A 30 4.89 -0.77 -9.26
C VAL A 30 5.29 -0.51 -7.82
N CYS A 31 4.95 0.68 -7.33
CA CYS A 31 4.91 1.02 -5.92
C CYS A 31 3.45 0.97 -5.48
N LEU A 32 3.15 0.10 -4.51
CA LEU A 32 1.81 -0.05 -3.97
C LEU A 32 1.72 0.64 -2.61
N ASP A 33 0.79 1.59 -2.48
CA ASP A 33 0.54 2.30 -1.23
C ASP A 33 -0.73 1.74 -0.58
N THR A 34 -0.63 1.29 0.67
CA THR A 34 -1.75 0.68 1.38
C THR A 34 -2.90 1.67 1.63
N CYS A 35 -2.59 2.93 1.92
CA CYS A 35 -3.61 3.97 2.03
C CYS A 35 -4.33 4.19 0.70
N HIS A 36 -3.59 4.29 -0.40
CA HIS A 36 -4.18 4.53 -1.72
C HIS A 36 -5.14 3.41 -2.13
N ILE A 37 -4.73 2.14 -2.03
CA ILE A 37 -5.60 1.03 -2.46
C ILE A 37 -6.80 0.85 -1.52
N HIS A 38 -6.64 1.11 -0.22
CA HIS A 38 -7.76 1.14 0.73
C HIS A 38 -8.77 2.22 0.34
N ASP A 39 -8.32 3.43 0.09
CA ASP A 39 -9.17 4.55 -0.33
C ASP A 39 -9.81 4.31 -1.70
N ALA A 40 -9.14 3.57 -2.58
CA ALA A 40 -9.68 3.17 -3.88
C ALA A 40 -10.71 2.03 -3.79
N GLY A 41 -10.87 1.40 -2.63
CA GLY A 41 -11.91 0.40 -2.39
C GLY A 41 -11.42 -1.03 -2.22
N TYR A 42 -10.12 -1.31 -2.29
CA TYR A 42 -9.59 -2.65 -2.04
C TYR A 42 -9.71 -3.01 -0.55
N ASP A 43 -10.07 -4.25 -0.28
CA ASP A 43 -10.24 -4.74 1.10
C ASP A 43 -8.93 -5.35 1.62
N LEU A 44 -8.17 -4.57 2.39
CA LEU A 44 -6.89 -5.00 2.95
C LEU A 44 -7.03 -6.02 4.08
N SER A 45 -8.22 -6.22 4.62
CA SER A 45 -8.45 -7.27 5.62
C SER A 45 -8.30 -8.67 5.00
N ASP A 46 -8.49 -8.79 3.69
CA ASP A 46 -8.19 -9.99 2.89
C ASP A 46 -7.04 -9.69 1.93
N PHE A 47 -5.86 -9.50 2.47
CA PHE A 47 -4.69 -9.12 1.67
C PHE A 47 -4.23 -10.23 0.73
N ASP A 48 -4.46 -11.48 1.06
CA ASP A 48 -4.18 -12.59 0.14
C ASP A 48 -4.97 -12.44 -1.17
N ALA A 49 -6.25 -12.09 -1.08
CA ALA A 49 -7.08 -11.84 -2.26
C ALA A 49 -6.59 -10.63 -3.06
N VAL A 50 -6.13 -9.58 -2.37
CA VAL A 50 -5.55 -8.38 -3.04
C VAL A 50 -4.28 -8.77 -3.81
N LEU A 51 -3.39 -9.56 -3.21
CA LEU A 51 -2.17 -10.02 -3.88
C LEU A 51 -2.47 -10.94 -5.06
N ASP A 52 -3.45 -11.83 -4.92
CA ASP A 52 -3.88 -12.71 -6.02
C ASP A 52 -4.42 -11.89 -7.20
N GLU A 53 -5.21 -10.87 -6.93
CA GLU A 53 -5.73 -9.96 -7.95
C GLU A 53 -4.60 -9.18 -8.62
N PHE A 54 -3.66 -8.65 -7.84
CA PHE A 54 -2.49 -7.95 -8.34
C PHE A 54 -1.65 -8.86 -9.26
N ASP A 55 -1.39 -10.09 -8.81
CA ASP A 55 -0.61 -11.06 -9.58
C ASP A 55 -1.29 -11.42 -10.91
N ARG A 56 -2.60 -11.63 -10.88
CA ARG A 56 -3.37 -11.96 -12.08
C ARG A 56 -3.41 -10.82 -13.10
N ILE A 57 -3.51 -9.58 -12.64
CA ILE A 57 -3.72 -8.40 -13.51
C ILE A 57 -2.38 -7.79 -13.93
N ILE A 58 -1.44 -7.63 -13.02
CA ILE A 58 -0.17 -6.94 -13.27
C ILE A 58 1.00 -7.93 -13.28
N GLY A 59 1.03 -8.84 -12.33
CA GLY A 59 2.15 -9.74 -12.07
C GLY A 59 2.92 -9.34 -10.83
N LEU A 60 3.02 -10.25 -9.86
CA LEU A 60 3.65 -9.98 -8.57
C LEU A 60 5.14 -9.62 -8.70
N SER A 61 5.81 -10.13 -9.74
CA SER A 61 7.20 -9.80 -10.05
C SER A 61 7.43 -8.31 -10.35
N ARG A 62 6.38 -7.57 -10.67
CA ARG A 62 6.45 -6.12 -10.92
C ARG A 62 6.27 -5.28 -9.67
N LEU A 63 5.94 -5.87 -8.54
CA LEU A 63 5.80 -5.15 -7.27
C LEU A 63 7.18 -4.96 -6.65
N HIS A 64 7.69 -3.73 -6.66
CA HIS A 64 9.06 -3.42 -6.26
C HIS A 64 9.15 -2.70 -4.91
N VAL A 65 8.12 -1.95 -4.53
CA VAL A 65 8.11 -1.15 -3.30
C VAL A 65 6.68 -1.13 -2.76
N ILE A 66 6.56 -1.12 -1.44
CA ILE A 66 5.29 -0.89 -0.75
C ILE A 66 5.44 0.34 0.13
N HIS A 67 4.54 1.31 -0.03
CA HIS A 67 4.33 2.36 0.95
C HIS A 67 3.33 1.83 1.99
N LEU A 68 3.80 1.66 3.22
CA LEU A 68 3.00 1.10 4.30
C LEU A 68 2.46 2.24 5.15
N ASN A 69 1.22 2.62 4.91
CA ASN A 69 0.57 3.75 5.58
C ASN A 69 -0.84 3.36 6.03
N ASP A 70 -1.27 3.89 7.17
CA ASP A 70 -2.67 3.81 7.55
C ASP A 70 -3.48 4.89 6.84
N SER A 71 -4.80 4.84 6.91
CA SER A 71 -5.69 5.80 6.28
C SER A 71 -6.66 6.40 7.29
N ARG A 72 -6.86 7.73 7.20
CA ARG A 72 -7.86 8.44 8.00
C ARG A 72 -9.29 8.17 7.56
N ASN A 73 -9.47 7.60 6.38
CA ASN A 73 -10.76 7.48 5.71
C ASN A 73 -11.26 6.04 5.70
N THR A 74 -12.58 5.88 5.54
CA THR A 74 -13.18 4.58 5.29
C THR A 74 -12.79 4.05 3.91
N ARG A 75 -12.85 2.74 3.75
CA ARG A 75 -12.54 2.09 2.47
C ARG A 75 -13.40 2.67 1.34
N GLY A 76 -12.77 3.00 0.24
CA GLY A 76 -13.46 3.53 -0.95
C GLY A 76 -13.76 5.03 -0.90
N ALA A 77 -13.23 5.75 0.09
CA ALA A 77 -13.48 7.19 0.24
C ALA A 77 -12.82 8.06 -0.83
N ALA A 78 -11.80 7.56 -1.52
CA ALA A 78 -11.09 8.26 -2.60
C ALA A 78 -10.53 9.64 -2.18
N LYS A 79 -9.88 9.71 -1.00
CA LYS A 79 -9.42 10.99 -0.43
C LYS A 79 -7.90 11.13 -0.31
N ASP A 80 -7.18 10.05 -0.05
CA ASP A 80 -5.73 10.03 0.15
C ASP A 80 -5.27 10.90 1.34
N ARG A 81 -5.51 10.42 2.55
CA ARG A 81 -5.02 11.04 3.79
C ARG A 81 -4.36 9.97 4.65
N HIS A 82 -3.03 10.02 4.75
CA HIS A 82 -2.27 9.09 5.58
C HIS A 82 -2.57 9.31 7.07
N ALA A 83 -2.66 8.23 7.81
CA ALA A 83 -2.68 8.21 9.27
C ALA A 83 -1.44 7.48 9.79
N ASN A 84 -1.08 7.73 11.03
CA ASN A 84 -0.02 6.98 11.69
C ASN A 84 -0.44 5.52 11.86
N ILE A 85 0.53 4.61 11.91
CA ILE A 85 0.28 3.18 11.96
C ILE A 85 -0.57 2.82 13.20
N GLY A 86 -1.75 2.30 12.94
CA GLY A 86 -2.71 1.91 13.98
C GLY A 86 -3.72 2.97 14.38
N ASP A 87 -3.53 4.21 13.93
CA ASP A 87 -4.43 5.32 14.27
C ASP A 87 -5.50 5.55 13.18
N GLY A 88 -5.51 4.74 12.15
CA GLY A 88 -6.42 4.89 11.02
C GLY A 88 -7.42 3.75 10.87
N MET A 89 -8.10 3.75 9.73
CA MET A 89 -9.19 2.83 9.42
C MET A 89 -8.71 1.48 8.89
N ILE A 90 -7.44 1.36 8.45
CA ILE A 90 -6.85 0.07 8.08
C ILE A 90 -6.50 -0.71 9.35
N GLY A 91 -5.81 -0.06 10.28
CA GLY A 91 -5.50 -0.59 11.59
C GLY A 91 -4.16 -1.33 11.66
N TYR A 92 -3.61 -1.35 12.88
CA TYR A 92 -2.31 -1.92 13.18
C TYR A 92 -2.19 -3.40 12.79
N GLU A 93 -3.18 -4.22 13.15
CA GLU A 93 -3.16 -5.67 12.90
C GLU A 93 -3.07 -5.99 11.39
N THR A 94 -3.85 -5.30 10.59
CA THR A 94 -3.85 -5.49 9.13
C THR A 94 -2.52 -5.05 8.54
N LEU A 95 -2.01 -3.90 8.94
CA LEU A 95 -0.72 -3.38 8.44
C LEU A 95 0.45 -4.29 8.84
N CYS A 96 0.43 -4.87 10.05
CA CYS A 96 1.43 -5.85 10.46
C CYS A 96 1.37 -7.13 9.62
N ARG A 97 0.17 -7.63 9.33
CA ARG A 97 0.02 -8.80 8.45
C ARG A 97 0.57 -8.53 7.06
N ILE A 98 0.33 -7.34 6.53
CA ILE A 98 0.90 -6.91 5.24
C ILE A 98 2.42 -6.85 5.32
N ALA A 99 2.96 -6.19 6.35
CA ALA A 99 4.41 -6.01 6.51
C ALA A 99 5.17 -7.35 6.58
N HIS A 100 4.56 -8.36 7.21
CA HIS A 100 5.17 -9.68 7.41
C HIS A 100 4.67 -10.75 6.42
N HIS A 101 3.94 -10.37 5.38
CA HIS A 101 3.41 -11.34 4.42
C HIS A 101 4.54 -12.04 3.67
N PRO A 102 4.56 -13.40 3.63
CA PRO A 102 5.69 -14.16 3.06
C PRO A 102 5.97 -13.83 1.59
N LEU A 103 4.93 -13.62 0.79
CA LEU A 103 5.08 -13.37 -0.64
C LEU A 103 5.76 -12.03 -0.95
N ILE A 104 5.77 -11.10 -0.01
CA ILE A 104 6.36 -9.78 -0.19
C ILE A 104 7.43 -9.45 0.85
N ALA A 105 7.96 -10.47 1.54
CA ALA A 105 8.97 -10.30 2.58
C ALA A 105 10.24 -9.62 2.06
N HIS A 106 10.62 -9.89 0.81
CA HIS A 106 11.80 -9.33 0.14
C HIS A 106 11.60 -7.89 -0.38
N ILE A 107 10.35 -7.39 -0.38
CA ILE A 107 10.04 -6.07 -0.93
C ILE A 107 10.19 -5.01 0.16
N PRO A 108 10.92 -3.91 -0.09
CA PRO A 108 11.04 -2.81 0.87
C PRO A 108 9.68 -2.19 1.19
N LYS A 109 9.46 -1.88 2.47
CA LYS A 109 8.30 -1.13 2.95
C LYS A 109 8.79 0.22 3.45
N ILE A 110 8.13 1.28 3.00
CA ILE A 110 8.49 2.67 3.31
C ILE A 110 7.28 3.33 3.95
N LEU A 111 7.51 4.04 5.04
CA LEU A 111 6.47 4.80 5.74
C LEU A 111 6.46 6.25 5.25
N GLU A 112 5.25 6.79 5.02
CA GLU A 112 5.02 8.20 4.73
C GLU A 112 3.96 8.77 5.66
N THR A 113 3.97 8.29 6.91
CA THR A 113 3.02 8.68 7.94
C THR A 113 3.28 10.11 8.42
N PRO A 114 2.25 10.80 8.93
CA PRO A 114 2.39 12.19 9.37
C PRO A 114 3.35 12.35 10.54
N TYR A 115 4.06 13.47 10.58
CA TYR A 115 4.85 13.88 11.74
C TYR A 115 3.93 14.08 12.95
N ILE A 116 4.45 13.77 14.13
CA ILE A 116 3.77 13.93 15.41
C ILE A 116 4.53 15.00 16.19
N ASP A 117 3.85 16.11 16.52
CA ASP A 117 4.44 17.24 17.25
C ASP A 117 5.76 17.72 16.62
N GLY A 118 5.79 17.79 15.27
CA GLY A 118 6.96 18.26 14.52
C GLY A 118 8.10 17.25 14.43
N LYS A 119 7.89 16.00 14.86
CA LYS A 119 8.92 14.95 14.85
C LYS A 119 8.52 13.79 13.94
N ALA A 120 9.51 13.22 13.26
CA ALA A 120 9.29 12.02 12.44
C ALA A 120 9.00 10.81 13.33
N PRO A 121 7.90 10.07 13.11
CA PRO A 121 7.48 8.95 13.93
C PRO A 121 8.06 7.60 13.49
N TYR A 122 8.86 7.57 12.43
CA TYR A 122 9.17 6.35 11.68
C TYR A 122 9.92 5.31 12.49
N LYS A 123 10.85 5.75 13.33
CA LYS A 123 11.63 4.82 14.16
C LYS A 123 10.72 3.98 15.06
N GLU A 124 9.86 4.65 15.81
CA GLU A 124 8.95 4.01 16.75
C GLU A 124 7.92 3.14 16.01
N GLU A 125 7.41 3.61 14.89
CA GLU A 125 6.46 2.85 14.09
C GLU A 125 7.09 1.58 13.51
N ILE A 126 8.31 1.67 12.99
CA ILE A 126 9.05 0.52 12.46
C ILE A 126 9.33 -0.49 13.57
N GLU A 127 9.84 -0.04 14.71
CA GLU A 127 10.11 -0.91 15.84
C GLU A 127 8.85 -1.63 16.34
N HIS A 128 7.72 -0.93 16.35
CA HIS A 128 6.45 -1.50 16.76
C HIS A 128 5.94 -2.58 15.78
N ILE A 129 6.09 -2.33 14.48
CA ILE A 129 5.75 -3.32 13.44
C ILE A 129 6.65 -4.56 13.56
N LEU A 130 7.95 -4.36 13.74
CA LEU A 130 8.91 -5.46 13.81
C LEU A 130 8.73 -6.33 15.06
N LYS A 131 8.37 -5.76 16.19
CA LYS A 131 8.13 -6.51 17.43
C LYS A 131 7.04 -7.56 17.31
N LYS A 132 6.06 -7.35 16.45
CA LYS A 132 4.96 -8.31 16.28
C LYS A 132 5.41 -9.58 15.54
N ALA A 133 6.54 -9.56 14.84
CA ALA A 133 7.10 -10.74 14.18
C ALA A 133 7.69 -11.76 15.18
N GLU A 134 7.92 -11.33 16.41
CA GLU A 134 8.40 -12.16 17.52
C GLU A 134 7.21 -12.82 18.24
#